data_bd1aeaa94424991d139654fec244e4b7
#
_entry.id   bd1aeaa94424991d139654fec244e4b7
#
_cell.length_a   1.000
_cell.length_b   1.000
_cell.length_c   1.000
_cell.angle_alpha   90.00
_cell.angle_beta   90.00
_cell.angle_gamma   90.00
#
_symmetry.space_group_name_H-M   'P 1'
#
loop_
_entity.id
_entity.type
_entity.pdbx_description
1 polymer ?
#
loop_
_entity_poly.entity_id
_entity_poly.type
_entity_poly.pdbx_seq_one_letter_code
_entity_poly.pdbx_strand_id
1 'polypeptide(L)'
;MRKRRAITGYLFILPFLIGFFFFVAGPLVTSLRMSFSKVSLDSTAGFTMQSVGLENYLRALTVDKDFNRLLWDSVRSLLIDVPSIILFSLIIAVLLNRKFPGRSAIRAIFFMPVILASGVVLGMEKSNILLTGVQELQKTASDTTITTALQKLLLGAMGQNTFVDVILTIIDHLYEIVISSSIQTVIFLSALQTINPSIYEAAEMEGCSQWECLWKITIPMVSPMILVNWIYTIIDRFVRADNQLMQKILDTMNVNLDYGFGSAMGWIYCIAMLSLIGLSVLVLSRMVYYYD
;
A
#
# COMPACT_ATOMS: atom_id res chain seq x y z
N MET A 1 33.13 30.78 5.69
CA MET A 1 31.74 30.78 5.18
C MET A 1 31.04 29.41 5.12
N ARG A 2 31.70 28.33 4.70
CA ARG A 2 31.10 26.96 4.62
C ARG A 2 30.55 26.44 5.97
N LYS A 3 31.29 26.57 7.09
CA LYS A 3 30.87 26.09 8.41
C LYS A 3 29.59 26.78 8.94
N ARG A 4 29.44 28.11 8.73
CA ARG A 4 28.22 28.83 9.14
C ARG A 4 26.99 28.40 8.35
N ARG A 5 27.13 28.17 7.03
CA ARG A 5 26.02 27.65 6.19
C ARG A 5 25.61 26.23 6.59
N ALA A 6 26.57 25.38 6.97
CA ALA A 6 26.26 24.03 7.46
C ALA A 6 25.51 24.06 8.79
N ILE A 7 25.93 24.91 9.75
CA ILE A 7 25.25 25.07 11.05
C ILE A 7 23.82 25.57 10.85
N THR A 8 23.62 26.57 9.97
CA THR A 8 22.29 27.09 9.65
C THR A 8 21.41 25.97 9.05
N GLY A 9 21.96 25.15 8.15
CA GLY A 9 21.24 23.98 7.59
C GLY A 9 20.80 22.98 8.67
N TYR A 10 21.71 22.62 9.60
CA TYR A 10 21.34 21.72 10.71
C TYR A 10 20.30 22.32 11.63
N LEU A 11 20.31 23.63 11.86
CA LEU A 11 19.35 24.33 12.72
C LEU A 11 17.93 24.32 12.12
N PHE A 12 17.81 24.38 10.78
CA PHE A 12 16.52 24.22 10.09
C PHE A 12 15.97 22.80 10.13
N ILE A 13 16.85 21.78 10.13
CA ILE A 13 16.44 20.36 10.18
C ILE A 13 16.18 19.92 11.64
N LEU A 14 16.73 20.62 12.63
CA LEU A 14 16.69 20.23 14.04
C LEU A 14 15.27 20.01 14.59
N PRO A 15 14.25 20.84 14.32
CA PRO A 15 12.89 20.59 14.80
C PRO A 15 12.32 19.26 14.26
N PHE A 16 12.60 18.94 12.99
CA PHE A 16 12.21 17.67 12.37
C PHE A 16 12.94 16.50 13.04
N LEU A 17 14.25 16.61 13.26
CA LEU A 17 15.04 15.57 13.91
C LEU A 17 14.56 15.29 15.34
N ILE A 18 14.27 16.34 16.11
CA ILE A 18 13.72 16.18 17.46
C ILE A 18 12.39 15.43 17.39
N GLY A 19 11.46 15.84 16.51
CA GLY A 19 10.20 15.15 16.32
C GLY A 19 10.39 13.68 15.92
N PHE A 20 11.28 13.41 14.98
CA PHE A 20 11.60 12.07 14.53
C PHE A 20 12.12 11.16 15.68
N PHE A 21 13.09 11.65 16.47
CA PHE A 21 13.65 10.85 17.57
C PHE A 21 12.63 10.58 18.67
N PHE A 22 11.80 11.55 19.03
CA PHE A 22 10.80 11.34 20.09
C PHE A 22 9.59 10.54 19.64
N PHE A 23 9.05 10.80 18.46
CA PHE A 23 7.78 10.21 18.03
C PHE A 23 7.94 8.97 17.15
N VAL A 24 9.09 8.76 16.53
CA VAL A 24 9.31 7.62 15.63
C VAL A 24 10.38 6.69 16.19
N ALA A 25 11.58 7.18 16.44
CA ALA A 25 12.69 6.32 16.87
C ALA A 25 12.45 5.72 18.27
N GLY A 26 11.91 6.49 19.21
CA GLY A 26 11.59 6.01 20.55
C GLY A 26 10.62 4.83 20.55
N PRO A 27 9.42 4.92 19.99
CA PRO A 27 8.48 3.80 19.85
C PRO A 27 9.05 2.61 19.09
N LEU A 28 9.84 2.82 18.02
CA LEU A 28 10.49 1.75 17.28
C LEU A 28 11.46 0.94 18.14
N VAL A 29 12.31 1.63 18.91
CA VAL A 29 13.25 0.96 19.85
C VAL A 29 12.48 0.22 20.94
N THR A 30 11.40 0.79 21.43
CA THR A 30 10.54 0.14 22.44
C THR A 30 9.88 -1.10 21.85
N SER A 31 9.30 -1.03 20.67
CA SER A 31 8.73 -2.19 19.97
C SER A 31 9.78 -3.28 19.71
N LEU A 32 11.01 -2.88 19.32
CA LEU A 32 12.11 -3.83 19.13
C LEU A 32 12.49 -4.52 20.47
N ARG A 33 12.54 -3.78 21.58
CA ARG A 33 12.77 -4.38 22.90
C ARG A 33 11.65 -5.32 23.33
N MET A 34 10.39 -4.93 23.10
CA MET A 34 9.22 -5.77 23.35
C MET A 34 9.29 -7.09 22.59
N SER A 35 9.77 -7.10 21.34
CA SER A 35 9.86 -8.31 20.53
C SER A 35 10.81 -9.38 21.10
N PHE A 36 11.81 -8.97 21.90
CA PHE A 36 12.74 -9.85 22.61
C PHE A 36 12.30 -10.13 24.05
N SER A 37 11.12 -9.65 24.45
CA SER A 37 10.64 -9.74 25.85
C SER A 37 9.25 -10.35 25.89
N LYS A 38 8.95 -11.04 26.99
CA LYS A 38 7.59 -11.35 27.39
C LYS A 38 7.03 -10.15 28.12
N VAL A 39 5.99 -9.54 27.57
CA VAL A 39 5.34 -8.36 28.12
C VAL A 39 4.10 -8.80 28.87
N SER A 40 4.00 -8.48 30.14
CA SER A 40 2.80 -8.68 30.96
C SER A 40 2.31 -7.35 31.52
N LEU A 41 0.98 -7.19 31.57
CA LEU A 41 0.32 -6.05 32.18
C LEU A 41 0.19 -6.33 33.67
N ASP A 42 0.89 -5.53 34.48
CA ASP A 42 0.69 -5.54 35.93
C ASP A 42 -0.18 -4.35 36.32
N SER A 43 -1.21 -4.59 37.13
CA SER A 43 -2.16 -3.56 37.56
C SER A 43 -1.52 -2.42 38.38
N THR A 44 -0.32 -2.66 38.97
CA THR A 44 0.38 -1.68 39.81
C THR A 44 1.60 -1.05 39.14
N ALA A 45 2.31 -1.77 38.25
CA ALA A 45 3.57 -1.35 37.68
C ALA A 45 3.47 -1.03 36.16
N GLY A 46 2.27 -1.18 35.54
CA GLY A 46 2.10 -0.99 34.09
C GLY A 46 2.67 -2.16 33.31
N PHE A 47 3.49 -1.89 32.28
CA PHE A 47 4.12 -2.93 31.47
C PHE A 47 5.37 -3.49 32.16
N THR A 48 5.37 -4.76 32.47
CA THR A 48 6.57 -5.48 32.92
C THR A 48 7.17 -6.26 31.75
N MET A 49 8.46 -6.10 31.52
CA MET A 49 9.19 -6.73 30.42
C MET A 49 10.20 -7.73 30.97
N GLN A 50 10.03 -9.01 30.67
CA GLN A 50 11.01 -10.06 30.98
C GLN A 50 11.68 -10.49 29.68
N SER A 51 13.00 -10.37 29.59
CA SER A 51 13.73 -10.75 28.40
C SER A 51 13.69 -12.27 28.19
N VAL A 52 13.17 -12.70 27.02
CA VAL A 52 13.09 -14.10 26.58
C VAL A 52 13.96 -14.37 25.35
N GLY A 53 14.79 -13.42 24.94
CA GLY A 53 15.64 -13.56 23.77
C GLY A 53 14.85 -13.78 22.48
N LEU A 54 15.19 -14.82 21.72
CA LEU A 54 14.57 -15.11 20.42
C LEU A 54 13.32 -16.01 20.48
N GLU A 55 12.81 -16.31 21.67
CA GLU A 55 11.67 -17.23 21.85
C GLU A 55 10.43 -16.80 21.06
N ASN A 56 10.09 -15.50 21.07
CA ASN A 56 8.96 -14.96 20.30
C ASN A 56 9.14 -15.15 18.78
N TYR A 57 10.34 -14.96 18.27
CA TYR A 57 10.67 -15.16 16.87
C TYR A 57 10.60 -16.64 16.46
N LEU A 58 11.14 -17.52 17.29
CA LEU A 58 11.03 -18.97 17.08
C LEU A 58 9.57 -19.42 17.13
N ARG A 59 8.80 -18.93 18.09
CA ARG A 59 7.36 -19.21 18.19
C ARG A 59 6.61 -18.78 16.93
N ALA A 60 6.88 -17.59 16.40
CA ALA A 60 6.25 -17.09 15.16
C ALA A 60 6.58 -17.95 13.94
N LEU A 61 7.86 -18.37 13.79
CA LEU A 61 8.32 -19.08 12.59
C LEU A 61 8.12 -20.61 12.66
N THR A 62 8.08 -21.22 13.84
CA THR A 62 8.03 -22.68 13.98
C THR A 62 6.73 -23.20 14.54
N VAL A 63 6.08 -22.46 15.43
CA VAL A 63 4.88 -22.91 16.15
C VAL A 63 3.61 -22.38 15.50
N ASP A 64 3.58 -21.11 15.12
CA ASP A 64 2.39 -20.48 14.54
C ASP A 64 2.30 -20.74 13.03
N LYS A 65 1.62 -21.84 12.67
CA LYS A 65 1.40 -22.22 11.27
C LYS A 65 0.56 -21.21 10.49
N ASP A 66 -0.38 -20.54 11.16
CA ASP A 66 -1.25 -19.55 10.52
C ASP A 66 -0.46 -18.28 10.15
N PHE A 67 0.45 -17.84 11.01
CA PHE A 67 1.33 -16.71 10.71
C PHE A 67 2.18 -16.98 9.46
N ASN A 68 2.82 -18.16 9.41
CA ASN A 68 3.65 -18.53 8.26
C ASN A 68 2.84 -18.63 6.97
N ARG A 69 1.65 -19.22 7.03
CA ARG A 69 0.75 -19.29 5.86
C ARG A 69 0.38 -17.88 5.37
N LEU A 70 -0.10 -17.02 6.27
CA LEU A 70 -0.50 -15.65 5.93
C LEU A 70 0.68 -14.81 5.43
N LEU A 71 1.89 -15.04 5.96
CA LEU A 71 3.10 -14.37 5.48
C LEU A 71 3.40 -14.76 4.02
N TRP A 72 3.34 -16.05 3.71
CA TRP A 72 3.55 -16.54 2.35
C TRP A 72 2.44 -16.08 1.40
N ASP A 73 1.19 -16.12 1.82
CA ASP A 73 0.05 -15.65 1.03
C ASP A 73 0.18 -14.16 0.74
N SER A 74 0.59 -13.35 1.73
CA SER A 74 0.87 -11.92 1.54
C SER A 74 2.01 -11.66 0.55
N VAL A 75 3.11 -12.40 0.63
CA VAL A 75 4.23 -12.26 -0.30
C VAL A 75 3.84 -12.70 -1.71
N ARG A 76 3.09 -13.80 -1.83
CA ARG A 76 2.64 -14.32 -3.13
C ARG A 76 1.66 -13.40 -3.83
N SER A 77 0.69 -12.84 -3.10
CA SER A 77 -0.28 -11.91 -3.69
C SER A 77 0.41 -10.66 -4.23
N LEU A 78 1.43 -10.13 -3.53
CA LEU A 78 2.19 -8.98 -3.99
C LEU A 78 2.88 -9.20 -5.35
N LEU A 79 3.34 -10.40 -5.64
CA LEU A 79 3.99 -10.70 -6.93
C LEU A 79 3.03 -10.55 -8.12
N ILE A 80 1.73 -10.68 -7.88
CA ILE A 80 0.69 -10.56 -8.91
C ILE A 80 0.06 -9.16 -8.84
N ASP A 81 -0.27 -8.69 -7.65
CA ASP A 81 -1.00 -7.44 -7.44
C ASP A 81 -0.17 -6.22 -7.82
N VAL A 82 1.11 -6.17 -7.41
CA VAL A 82 1.96 -4.99 -7.66
C VAL A 82 2.15 -4.74 -9.16
N PRO A 83 2.58 -5.71 -10.00
CA PRO A 83 2.65 -5.52 -11.45
C PRO A 83 1.30 -5.14 -12.07
N SER A 84 0.21 -5.78 -11.60
CA SER A 84 -1.13 -5.54 -12.14
C SER A 84 -1.61 -4.12 -11.86
N ILE A 85 -1.44 -3.63 -10.63
CA ILE A 85 -1.80 -2.27 -10.23
C ILE A 85 -0.95 -1.25 -11.02
N ILE A 86 0.35 -1.48 -11.17
CA ILE A 86 1.24 -0.57 -11.89
C ILE A 86 0.91 -0.53 -13.37
N LEU A 87 0.68 -1.68 -14.00
CA LEU A 87 0.30 -1.74 -15.40
C LEU A 87 -1.04 -1.04 -15.64
N PHE A 88 -2.03 -1.34 -14.82
CA PHE A 88 -3.36 -0.71 -14.90
C PHE A 88 -3.28 0.81 -14.70
N SER A 89 -2.58 1.27 -13.67
CA SER A 89 -2.42 2.70 -13.38
C SER A 89 -1.68 3.45 -14.48
N LEU A 90 -0.67 2.84 -15.10
CA LEU A 90 0.04 3.41 -16.24
C LEU A 90 -0.88 3.56 -17.46
N ILE A 91 -1.66 2.52 -17.78
CA ILE A 91 -2.63 2.56 -18.89
C ILE A 91 -3.66 3.68 -18.65
N ILE A 92 -4.24 3.74 -17.46
CA ILE A 92 -5.21 4.79 -17.12
C ILE A 92 -4.57 6.18 -17.17
N ALA A 93 -3.34 6.34 -16.66
CA ALA A 93 -2.64 7.63 -16.72
C ALA A 93 -2.38 8.09 -18.16
N VAL A 94 -1.97 7.19 -19.04
CA VAL A 94 -1.77 7.48 -20.49
C VAL A 94 -3.09 7.88 -21.13
N LEU A 95 -4.20 7.19 -20.84
CA LEU A 95 -5.53 7.55 -21.34
C LEU A 95 -5.97 8.92 -20.83
N LEU A 96 -5.80 9.19 -19.53
CA LEU A 96 -6.18 10.46 -18.89
C LEU A 96 -5.26 11.63 -19.27
N ASN A 97 -4.07 11.35 -19.80
CA ASN A 97 -3.17 12.39 -20.31
C ASN A 97 -3.61 12.93 -21.68
N ARG A 98 -4.39 12.17 -22.46
CA ARG A 98 -4.92 12.62 -23.75
C ARG A 98 -5.98 13.71 -23.56
N LYS A 99 -6.10 14.57 -24.58
CA LYS A 99 -7.13 15.63 -24.62
C LYS A 99 -8.43 15.04 -25.17
N PHE A 100 -9.42 14.83 -24.30
CA PHE A 100 -10.77 14.41 -24.69
C PHE A 100 -11.83 15.11 -23.83
N PRO A 101 -13.08 15.28 -24.33
CA PRO A 101 -14.15 15.87 -23.53
C PRO A 101 -14.48 14.98 -22.33
N GLY A 102 -14.66 15.60 -21.13
CA GLY A 102 -14.99 14.85 -19.90
C GLY A 102 -13.80 14.32 -19.11
N ARG A 103 -12.54 14.52 -19.55
CA ARG A 103 -11.35 14.03 -18.84
C ARG A 103 -11.27 14.49 -17.37
N SER A 104 -11.76 15.72 -17.07
CA SER A 104 -11.76 16.25 -15.70
C SER A 104 -12.70 15.49 -14.79
N ALA A 105 -13.86 15.07 -15.27
CA ALA A 105 -14.80 14.26 -14.52
C ALA A 105 -14.21 12.86 -14.23
N ILE A 106 -13.60 12.23 -15.23
CA ILE A 106 -12.97 10.91 -15.05
C ILE A 106 -11.80 11.00 -14.07
N ARG A 107 -10.95 12.05 -14.15
CA ARG A 107 -9.90 12.29 -13.16
C ARG A 107 -10.49 12.44 -11.74
N ALA A 108 -11.58 13.18 -11.58
CA ALA A 108 -12.24 13.34 -10.28
C ALA A 108 -12.73 12.00 -9.72
N ILE A 109 -13.27 11.12 -10.57
CA ILE A 109 -13.71 9.77 -10.18
C ILE A 109 -12.51 8.92 -9.69
N PHE A 110 -11.37 8.94 -10.42
CA PHE A 110 -10.18 8.21 -10.00
C PHE A 110 -9.51 8.80 -8.76
N PHE A 111 -9.71 10.10 -8.47
CA PHE A 111 -9.17 10.73 -7.26
C PHE A 111 -10.06 10.56 -6.04
N MET A 112 -11.34 10.23 -6.23
CA MET A 112 -12.30 10.07 -5.14
C MET A 112 -11.85 9.02 -4.10
N PRO A 113 -11.36 7.81 -4.48
CA PRO A 113 -10.86 6.83 -3.51
C PRO A 113 -9.70 7.36 -2.66
N VAL A 114 -8.80 8.18 -3.24
CA VAL A 114 -7.68 8.80 -2.51
C VAL A 114 -8.20 9.75 -1.43
N ILE A 115 -9.20 10.57 -1.76
CA ILE A 115 -9.80 11.51 -0.82
C ILE A 115 -10.52 10.76 0.30
N LEU A 116 -11.24 9.71 -0.04
CA LEU A 116 -11.92 8.86 0.94
C LEU A 116 -10.94 8.11 1.84
N ALA A 117 -9.83 7.61 1.29
CA ALA A 117 -8.78 6.91 2.03
C ALA A 117 -7.88 7.83 2.88
N SER A 118 -7.91 9.15 2.64
CA SER A 118 -7.04 10.13 3.32
C SER A 118 -7.29 10.29 4.83
N GLY A 119 -8.20 9.51 5.41
CA GLY A 119 -8.47 9.51 6.85
C GLY A 119 -9.35 10.66 7.33
N VAL A 120 -9.63 11.67 6.50
CA VAL A 120 -10.53 12.78 6.86
C VAL A 120 -11.95 12.25 7.09
N VAL A 121 -12.40 11.36 6.21
CA VAL A 121 -13.70 10.70 6.35
C VAL A 121 -13.68 9.69 7.49
N LEU A 122 -12.59 8.89 7.61
CA LEU A 122 -12.40 7.92 8.71
C LEU A 122 -12.23 8.60 10.08
N GLY A 123 -11.67 9.81 10.12
CA GLY A 123 -11.56 10.62 11.35
C GLY A 123 -12.92 11.16 11.81
N MET A 124 -13.81 11.47 10.88
CA MET A 124 -15.19 11.86 11.18
C MET A 124 -16.02 10.68 11.71
N GLU A 125 -15.76 9.45 11.27
CA GLU A 125 -16.42 8.24 11.77
C GLU A 125 -16.07 7.91 13.23
N LYS A 126 -14.83 8.14 13.66
CA LYS A 126 -14.41 7.82 15.03
C LYS A 126 -14.93 8.78 16.10
N SER A 127 -15.38 9.95 15.73
CA SER A 127 -15.83 10.99 16.68
C SER A 127 -17.33 10.97 16.99
N ASN A 128 -18.12 10.15 16.31
CA ASN A 128 -19.58 10.10 16.51
C ASN A 128 -20.02 8.75 17.09
N ILE A 129 -20.39 8.76 18.38
CA ILE A 129 -21.03 7.65 19.09
C ILE A 129 -22.36 7.20 18.43
N LEU A 130 -22.95 8.03 17.56
CA LEU A 130 -24.10 7.68 16.72
C LEU A 130 -23.76 6.68 15.60
N LEU A 131 -22.49 6.47 15.29
CA LEU A 131 -22.06 5.59 14.20
C LEU A 131 -21.83 4.14 14.62
N THR A 132 -21.87 3.79 15.92
CA THR A 132 -21.92 2.37 16.34
C THR A 132 -23.17 1.66 15.79
N GLY A 133 -24.28 2.36 15.70
CA GLY A 133 -25.48 1.83 15.02
C GLY A 133 -25.36 1.81 13.48
N VAL A 134 -24.58 2.72 12.91
CA VAL A 134 -24.29 2.74 11.47
C VAL A 134 -23.19 1.76 11.10
N GLN A 135 -22.28 1.43 12.01
CA GLN A 135 -21.28 0.36 11.79
C GLN A 135 -21.92 -1.03 11.76
N GLU A 136 -22.97 -1.28 12.53
CA GLU A 136 -23.78 -2.50 12.34
C GLU A 136 -24.57 -2.49 11.04
N LEU A 137 -25.13 -1.33 10.66
CA LEU A 137 -25.75 -1.15 9.35
C LEU A 137 -24.73 -1.19 8.21
N GLN A 138 -23.50 -0.74 8.42
CA GLN A 138 -22.42 -0.75 7.43
C GLN A 138 -21.74 -2.12 7.34
N LYS A 139 -21.68 -2.90 8.41
CA LYS A 139 -21.37 -4.34 8.32
C LYS A 139 -22.44 -5.08 7.51
N THR A 140 -23.70 -4.74 7.71
CA THR A 140 -24.82 -5.27 6.91
C THR A 140 -24.84 -4.67 5.49
N ALA A 141 -24.28 -3.46 5.27
CA ALA A 141 -24.17 -2.81 3.95
C ALA A 141 -22.84 -3.10 3.25
N SER A 142 -21.76 -3.46 3.94
CA SER A 142 -20.56 -4.02 3.32
C SER A 142 -20.81 -5.46 2.81
N ASP A 143 -21.81 -6.14 3.36
CA ASP A 143 -22.38 -7.33 2.74
C ASP A 143 -23.20 -7.00 1.48
N THR A 144 -23.42 -5.72 1.14
CA THR A 144 -24.08 -5.24 -0.07
C THR A 144 -23.11 -4.54 -1.01
N THR A 145 -21.86 -4.99 -1.06
CA THR A 145 -20.91 -4.60 -2.10
C THR A 145 -21.53 -4.91 -3.48
N ILE A 146 -21.16 -4.15 -4.49
CA ILE A 146 -21.59 -4.41 -5.89
C ILE A 146 -21.41 -5.89 -6.25
N THR A 147 -20.36 -6.52 -5.73
CA THR A 147 -20.09 -7.96 -5.84
C THR A 147 -21.14 -8.84 -5.19
N THR A 148 -21.62 -8.54 -3.99
CA THR A 148 -22.69 -9.34 -3.35
C THR A 148 -24.04 -9.18 -4.03
N ALA A 149 -24.33 -7.98 -4.57
CA ALA A 149 -25.53 -7.76 -5.39
C ALA A 149 -25.42 -8.52 -6.72
N LEU A 150 -24.28 -8.48 -7.40
CA LEU A 150 -23.99 -9.28 -8.59
C LEU A 150 -23.99 -10.78 -8.28
N GLN A 151 -23.43 -11.18 -7.14
CA GLN A 151 -23.43 -12.56 -6.66
C GLN A 151 -24.86 -13.08 -6.48
N LYS A 152 -25.73 -12.32 -5.83
CA LYS A 152 -27.16 -12.70 -5.68
C LYS A 152 -27.88 -12.80 -7.02
N LEU A 153 -27.57 -11.90 -7.97
CA LEU A 153 -28.15 -11.92 -9.31
C LEU A 153 -27.62 -13.10 -10.13
N LEU A 154 -26.33 -13.37 -10.10
CA LEU A 154 -25.70 -14.46 -10.85
C LEU A 154 -26.05 -15.82 -10.27
N LEU A 155 -26.06 -15.98 -8.94
CA LEU A 155 -26.49 -17.20 -8.26
C LEU A 155 -27.98 -17.48 -8.48
N GLY A 156 -28.83 -16.41 -8.52
CA GLY A 156 -30.26 -16.53 -8.83
C GLY A 156 -30.53 -16.90 -10.28
N ALA A 157 -29.67 -16.48 -11.23
CA ALA A 157 -29.85 -16.72 -12.66
C ALA A 157 -29.18 -18.03 -13.15
N MET A 158 -28.05 -18.41 -12.59
CA MET A 158 -27.20 -19.50 -13.12
C MET A 158 -26.96 -20.65 -12.12
N GLY A 159 -27.41 -20.52 -10.87
CA GLY A 159 -27.16 -21.50 -9.80
C GLY A 159 -25.69 -21.46 -9.29
N GLN A 160 -25.38 -22.30 -8.29
CA GLN A 160 -24.02 -22.47 -7.79
C GLN A 160 -23.20 -23.31 -8.80
N ASN A 161 -22.39 -22.64 -9.60
CA ASN A 161 -21.47 -23.27 -10.54
C ASN A 161 -20.07 -22.69 -10.35
N THR A 162 -19.05 -23.51 -10.45
CA THR A 162 -17.62 -23.12 -10.41
C THR A 162 -17.30 -21.95 -11.35
N PHE A 163 -18.04 -21.84 -12.46
CA PHE A 163 -17.89 -20.75 -13.43
C PHE A 163 -18.32 -19.38 -12.85
N VAL A 164 -19.41 -19.36 -12.06
CA VAL A 164 -19.89 -18.14 -11.38
C VAL A 164 -18.88 -17.69 -10.32
N ASP A 165 -18.31 -18.62 -9.55
CA ASP A 165 -17.32 -18.30 -8.53
C ASP A 165 -16.03 -17.72 -9.15
N VAL A 166 -15.60 -18.26 -10.30
CA VAL A 166 -14.44 -17.71 -11.04
C VAL A 166 -14.71 -16.29 -11.55
N ILE A 167 -15.91 -16.02 -12.10
CA ILE A 167 -16.28 -14.68 -12.57
C ILE A 167 -16.30 -13.69 -11.40
N LEU A 168 -16.89 -14.07 -10.27
CA LEU A 168 -16.96 -13.23 -9.09
C LEU A 168 -15.57 -12.90 -8.55
N THR A 169 -14.70 -13.91 -8.47
CA THR A 169 -13.29 -13.71 -8.07
C THR A 169 -12.57 -12.72 -8.99
N ILE A 170 -12.77 -12.82 -10.30
CA ILE A 170 -12.19 -11.89 -11.27
C ILE A 170 -12.72 -10.47 -11.06
N ILE A 171 -14.02 -10.32 -10.84
CA ILE A 171 -14.64 -9.00 -10.59
C ILE A 171 -14.11 -8.36 -9.31
N ASP A 172 -13.96 -9.15 -8.23
CA ASP A 172 -13.41 -8.69 -6.95
C ASP A 172 -11.96 -8.21 -7.13
N HIS A 173 -11.13 -8.99 -7.81
CA HIS A 173 -9.75 -8.59 -8.11
C HIS A 173 -9.68 -7.34 -8.98
N LEU A 174 -10.51 -7.21 -10.00
CA LEU A 174 -10.55 -6.02 -10.86
C LEU A 174 -10.96 -4.79 -10.06
N TYR A 175 -11.99 -4.90 -9.22
CA TYR A 175 -12.46 -3.82 -8.35
C TYR A 175 -11.35 -3.37 -7.40
N GLU A 176 -10.65 -4.31 -6.79
CA GLU A 176 -9.54 -4.04 -5.89
C GLU A 176 -8.37 -3.34 -6.60
N ILE A 177 -8.01 -3.78 -7.81
CA ILE A 177 -6.99 -3.14 -8.65
C ILE A 177 -7.39 -1.70 -8.97
N VAL A 178 -8.63 -1.45 -9.37
CA VAL A 178 -9.12 -0.10 -9.70
C VAL A 178 -8.99 0.85 -8.50
N ILE A 179 -9.46 0.44 -7.32
CA ILE A 179 -9.38 1.27 -6.11
C ILE A 179 -7.92 1.48 -5.70
N SER A 180 -7.11 0.42 -5.72
CA SER A 180 -5.70 0.49 -5.30
C SER A 180 -4.83 1.27 -6.29
N SER A 181 -5.25 1.43 -7.55
CA SER A 181 -4.47 2.12 -8.59
C SER A 181 -4.58 3.64 -8.57
N SER A 182 -5.42 4.20 -7.70
CA SER A 182 -5.78 5.62 -7.72
C SER A 182 -4.57 6.54 -7.52
N ILE A 183 -3.77 6.31 -6.48
CA ILE A 183 -2.58 7.12 -6.15
C ILE A 183 -1.50 6.93 -7.23
N GLN A 184 -1.26 5.70 -7.66
CA GLN A 184 -0.28 5.36 -8.69
C GLN A 184 -0.63 6.05 -10.02
N THR A 185 -1.92 6.11 -10.35
CA THR A 185 -2.41 6.83 -11.55
C THR A 185 -2.09 8.32 -11.48
N VAL A 186 -2.25 8.95 -10.30
CA VAL A 186 -1.89 10.36 -10.10
C VAL A 186 -0.40 10.58 -10.29
N ILE A 187 0.45 9.73 -9.70
CA ILE A 187 1.91 9.82 -9.81
C ILE A 187 2.33 9.69 -11.29
N PHE A 188 1.81 8.68 -12.01
CA PHE A 188 2.09 8.52 -13.44
C PHE A 188 1.56 9.67 -14.28
N LEU A 189 0.36 10.17 -13.98
CA LEU A 189 -0.20 11.31 -14.71
C LEU A 189 0.66 12.57 -14.52
N SER A 190 1.16 12.80 -13.31
CA SER A 190 2.08 13.91 -13.04
C SER A 190 3.38 13.74 -13.82
N ALA A 191 3.95 12.53 -13.84
CA ALA A 191 5.15 12.24 -14.61
C ALA A 191 4.96 12.44 -16.13
N LEU A 192 3.83 11.97 -16.67
CA LEU A 192 3.51 12.16 -18.09
C LEU A 192 3.35 13.63 -18.47
N GLN A 193 2.90 14.48 -17.55
CA GLN A 193 2.75 15.92 -17.79
C GLN A 193 4.08 16.69 -17.76
N THR A 194 5.15 16.11 -17.23
CA THR A 194 6.49 16.73 -17.27
C THR A 194 7.19 16.54 -18.60
N ILE A 195 6.74 15.61 -19.43
CA ILE A 195 7.33 15.37 -20.76
C ILE A 195 6.97 16.54 -21.68
N ASN A 196 8.00 17.16 -22.28
CA ASN A 196 7.78 18.29 -23.21
C ASN A 196 7.03 17.81 -24.44
N PRO A 197 5.90 18.44 -24.82
CA PRO A 197 5.15 18.09 -26.03
C PRO A 197 5.97 18.12 -27.32
N SER A 198 6.99 18.99 -27.40
CA SER A 198 7.87 19.08 -28.57
C SER A 198 8.59 17.78 -28.92
N ILE A 199 8.82 16.90 -27.93
CA ILE A 199 9.43 15.59 -28.17
C ILE A 199 8.49 14.69 -28.99
N TYR A 200 7.19 14.74 -28.69
CA TYR A 200 6.19 13.98 -29.43
C TYR A 200 5.99 14.56 -30.84
N GLU A 201 5.96 15.90 -30.97
CA GLU A 201 5.85 16.60 -32.27
C GLU A 201 7.03 16.25 -33.18
N ALA A 202 8.26 16.26 -32.67
CA ALA A 202 9.43 15.85 -33.43
C ALA A 202 9.38 14.38 -33.88
N ALA A 203 8.94 13.49 -32.97
CA ALA A 203 8.81 12.06 -33.27
C ALA A 203 7.72 11.81 -34.36
N GLU A 204 6.60 12.55 -34.30
CA GLU A 204 5.55 12.48 -35.32
C GLU A 204 6.05 12.97 -36.70
N MET A 205 6.88 14.00 -36.73
CA MET A 205 7.52 14.47 -38.00
C MET A 205 8.46 13.42 -38.59
N GLU A 206 9.06 12.57 -37.79
CA GLU A 206 9.88 11.42 -38.21
C GLU A 206 9.03 10.17 -38.57
N GLY A 207 7.69 10.28 -38.49
CA GLY A 207 6.76 9.19 -38.84
C GLY A 207 6.53 8.17 -37.74
N CYS A 208 6.86 8.50 -36.48
CA CYS A 208 6.63 7.63 -35.32
C CYS A 208 5.13 7.45 -35.10
N SER A 209 4.66 6.20 -35.06
CA SER A 209 3.29 5.89 -34.70
C SER A 209 3.06 6.12 -33.18
N GLN A 210 1.81 6.35 -32.76
CA GLN A 210 1.47 6.55 -31.34
C GLN A 210 1.91 5.37 -30.45
N TRP A 211 1.88 4.14 -30.99
CA TRP A 211 2.35 2.94 -30.33
C TRP A 211 3.87 2.94 -30.14
N GLU A 212 4.61 3.33 -31.17
CA GLU A 212 6.06 3.45 -31.07
C GLU A 212 6.49 4.56 -30.12
N CYS A 213 5.81 5.72 -30.16
CA CYS A 213 6.04 6.81 -29.22
C CYS A 213 5.79 6.38 -27.77
N LEU A 214 4.78 5.53 -27.51
CA LEU A 214 4.53 5.00 -26.18
C LEU A 214 5.72 4.17 -25.67
N TRP A 215 6.22 3.22 -26.49
CA TRP A 215 7.28 2.30 -26.06
C TRP A 215 8.68 2.90 -26.11
N LYS A 216 8.97 3.75 -27.10
CA LYS A 216 10.32 4.30 -27.32
C LYS A 216 10.56 5.63 -26.60
N ILE A 217 9.50 6.39 -26.28
CA ILE A 217 9.60 7.72 -25.66
C ILE A 217 8.94 7.73 -24.29
N THR A 218 7.63 7.43 -24.21
CA THR A 218 6.85 7.63 -23.01
C THR A 218 7.31 6.71 -21.87
N ILE A 219 7.37 5.40 -22.10
CA ILE A 219 7.76 4.43 -21.08
C ILE A 219 9.18 4.65 -20.56
N PRO A 220 10.21 4.84 -21.41
CA PRO A 220 11.55 5.15 -20.92
C PRO A 220 11.62 6.43 -20.08
N MET A 221 10.93 7.50 -20.51
CA MET A 221 10.92 8.77 -19.77
C MET A 221 10.19 8.69 -18.42
N VAL A 222 9.17 7.85 -18.32
CA VAL A 222 8.41 7.63 -17.07
C VAL A 222 9.02 6.53 -16.21
N SER A 223 10.03 5.81 -16.71
CA SER A 223 10.61 4.65 -16.02
C SER A 223 11.10 4.92 -14.58
N PRO A 224 11.66 6.09 -14.21
CA PRO A 224 11.99 6.39 -12.82
C PRO A 224 10.74 6.38 -11.90
N MET A 225 9.60 6.84 -12.43
CA MET A 225 8.33 6.84 -11.67
C MET A 225 7.70 5.47 -11.55
N ILE A 226 8.03 4.53 -12.46
CA ILE A 226 7.65 3.12 -12.29
C ILE A 226 8.27 2.56 -11.01
N LEU A 227 9.55 2.82 -10.76
CA LEU A 227 10.23 2.38 -9.55
C LEU A 227 9.62 3.00 -8.29
N VAL A 228 9.33 4.30 -8.31
CA VAL A 228 8.69 4.99 -7.19
C VAL A 228 7.31 4.38 -6.90
N ASN A 229 6.49 4.20 -7.93
CA ASN A 229 5.17 3.58 -7.81
C ASN A 229 5.26 2.13 -7.31
N TRP A 230 6.29 1.39 -7.73
CA TRP A 230 6.50 0.01 -7.29
C TRP A 230 6.74 -0.07 -5.79
N ILE A 231 7.66 0.74 -5.29
CA ILE A 231 7.96 0.83 -3.85
C ILE A 231 6.71 1.25 -3.08
N TYR A 232 6.03 2.30 -3.56
CA TYR A 232 4.82 2.79 -2.94
C TYR A 232 3.74 1.71 -2.86
N THR A 233 3.50 0.98 -3.95
CA THR A 233 2.47 -0.08 -4.00
C THR A 233 2.78 -1.22 -3.04
N ILE A 234 4.06 -1.63 -2.91
CA ILE A 234 4.45 -2.64 -1.92
C ILE A 234 4.11 -2.14 -0.51
N ILE A 235 4.51 -0.93 -0.16
CA ILE A 235 4.26 -0.36 1.17
C ILE A 235 2.75 -0.26 1.43
N ASP A 236 1.99 0.27 0.48
CA ASP A 236 0.53 0.42 0.59
C ASP A 236 -0.16 -0.92 0.85
N ARG A 237 0.20 -1.95 0.09
CA ARG A 237 -0.38 -3.30 0.24
C ARG A 237 -0.02 -3.97 1.56
N PHE A 238 1.17 -3.72 2.10
CA PHE A 238 1.58 -4.25 3.41
C PHE A 238 0.84 -3.60 4.58
N VAL A 239 0.59 -2.30 4.51
CA VAL A 239 0.04 -1.52 5.63
C VAL A 239 -1.50 -1.47 5.62
N ARG A 240 -2.14 -1.95 4.56
CA ARG A 240 -3.61 -1.92 4.45
C ARG A 240 -4.32 -2.65 5.58
N ALA A 241 -5.44 -2.07 6.02
CA ALA A 241 -6.24 -2.61 7.11
C ALA A 241 -6.95 -3.93 6.77
N ASP A 242 -7.17 -4.23 5.48
CA ASP A 242 -7.76 -5.47 4.99
C ASP A 242 -6.74 -6.63 4.89
N ASN A 243 -5.44 -6.37 5.09
CA ASN A 243 -4.41 -7.38 5.10
C ASN A 243 -4.58 -8.32 6.31
N GLN A 244 -4.89 -9.61 6.04
CA GLN A 244 -5.17 -10.61 7.06
C GLN A 244 -4.00 -10.83 8.02
N LEU A 245 -2.75 -10.72 7.54
CA LEU A 245 -1.58 -10.84 8.38
C LEU A 245 -1.47 -9.64 9.34
N MET A 246 -1.72 -8.44 8.84
CA MET A 246 -1.73 -7.22 9.66
C MET A 246 -2.83 -7.30 10.72
N GLN A 247 -4.02 -7.76 10.35
CA GLN A 247 -5.12 -7.98 11.30
C GLN A 247 -4.71 -9.00 12.38
N LYS A 248 -4.11 -10.14 12.01
CA LYS A 248 -3.64 -11.13 12.99
C LYS A 248 -2.61 -10.54 13.97
N ILE A 249 -1.68 -9.71 13.48
CA ILE A 249 -0.71 -9.03 14.35
C ILE A 249 -1.43 -8.10 15.33
N LEU A 250 -2.37 -7.30 14.81
CA LEU A 250 -3.15 -6.37 15.65
C LEU A 250 -4.04 -7.12 16.66
N ASP A 251 -4.67 -8.22 16.27
CA ASP A 251 -5.49 -9.03 17.16
C ASP A 251 -4.63 -9.67 18.27
N THR A 252 -3.43 -10.13 17.94
CA THR A 252 -2.50 -10.67 18.94
C THR A 252 -2.12 -9.61 19.98
N MET A 253 -1.95 -8.36 19.56
CA MET A 253 -1.60 -7.26 20.47
C MET A 253 -2.82 -6.74 21.25
N ASN A 254 -3.97 -6.55 20.59
CA ASN A 254 -5.12 -5.85 21.16
C ASN A 254 -6.12 -6.80 21.84
N VAL A 255 -6.30 -8.01 21.31
CA VAL A 255 -7.27 -9.00 21.85
C VAL A 255 -6.56 -9.96 22.80
N ASN A 256 -5.43 -10.53 22.37
CA ASN A 256 -4.69 -11.49 23.21
C ASN A 256 -3.75 -10.81 24.22
N LEU A 257 -3.55 -9.49 24.11
CA LEU A 257 -2.65 -8.68 24.94
C LEU A 257 -1.19 -9.20 25.00
N ASP A 258 -0.78 -9.99 23.99
CA ASP A 258 0.57 -10.53 23.87
C ASP A 258 1.43 -9.56 23.02
N TYR A 259 1.81 -8.43 23.63
CA TYR A 259 2.57 -7.37 22.97
C TYR A 259 3.96 -7.83 22.53
N GLY A 260 4.60 -8.72 23.28
CA GLY A 260 5.92 -9.25 22.96
C GLY A 260 5.88 -10.08 21.67
N PHE A 261 4.95 -11.02 21.59
CA PHE A 261 4.77 -11.88 20.42
C PHE A 261 4.25 -11.11 19.22
N GLY A 262 3.27 -10.21 19.40
CA GLY A 262 2.76 -9.34 18.34
C GLY A 262 3.86 -8.44 17.75
N SER A 263 4.73 -7.88 18.61
CA SER A 263 5.88 -7.09 18.15
C SER A 263 6.87 -7.93 17.35
N ALA A 264 7.16 -9.17 17.77
CA ALA A 264 8.05 -10.07 17.02
C ALA A 264 7.50 -10.41 15.62
N MET A 265 6.19 -10.73 15.53
CA MET A 265 5.51 -10.93 14.24
C MET A 265 5.59 -9.68 13.37
N GLY A 266 5.35 -8.49 13.95
CA GLY A 266 5.45 -7.21 13.24
C GLY A 266 6.85 -6.95 12.68
N TRP A 267 7.90 -7.27 13.43
CA TRP A 267 9.29 -7.13 12.96
C TRP A 267 9.65 -8.12 11.86
N ILE A 268 9.21 -9.39 11.95
CA ILE A 268 9.37 -10.36 10.86
C ILE A 268 8.70 -9.84 9.59
N TYR A 269 7.48 -9.33 9.72
CA TYR A 269 6.72 -8.77 8.61
C TYR A 269 7.41 -7.53 8.00
N CYS A 270 7.91 -6.64 8.84
CA CYS A 270 8.68 -5.46 8.39
C CYS A 270 9.96 -5.87 7.63
N ILE A 271 10.70 -6.86 8.11
CA ILE A 271 11.90 -7.38 7.44
C ILE A 271 11.53 -8.02 6.10
N ALA A 272 10.44 -8.78 6.03
CA ALA A 272 9.95 -9.36 4.79
C ALA A 272 9.59 -8.26 3.77
N MET A 273 8.90 -7.20 4.19
CA MET A 273 8.59 -6.04 3.35
C MET A 273 9.87 -5.36 2.82
N LEU A 274 10.81 -5.03 3.71
CA LEU A 274 12.05 -4.37 3.33
C LEU A 274 12.90 -5.23 2.40
N SER A 275 12.92 -6.55 2.58
CA SER A 275 13.62 -7.47 1.69
C SER A 275 13.00 -7.50 0.29
N LEU A 276 11.67 -7.49 0.19
CA LEU A 276 10.96 -7.41 -1.09
C LEU A 276 11.21 -6.08 -1.80
N ILE A 277 11.16 -4.96 -1.06
CA ILE A 277 11.50 -3.64 -1.63
C ILE A 277 12.94 -3.63 -2.11
N GLY A 278 13.89 -4.08 -1.29
CA GLY A 278 15.30 -4.14 -1.65
C GLY A 278 15.56 -4.97 -2.90
N LEU A 279 14.95 -6.16 -2.98
CA LEU A 279 15.05 -7.03 -4.15
C LEU A 279 14.44 -6.36 -5.40
N SER A 280 13.26 -5.77 -5.28
CA SER A 280 12.58 -5.07 -6.38
C SER A 280 13.42 -3.90 -6.89
N VAL A 281 13.97 -3.10 -5.99
CA VAL A 281 14.84 -1.96 -6.36
C VAL A 281 16.09 -2.44 -7.09
N LEU A 282 16.74 -3.50 -6.62
CA LEU A 282 17.91 -4.08 -7.28
C LEU A 282 17.60 -4.55 -8.71
N VAL A 283 16.43 -5.15 -8.93
CA VAL A 283 16.02 -5.64 -10.25
C VAL A 283 15.60 -4.48 -11.15
N LEU A 284 14.70 -3.62 -10.67
CA LEU A 284 14.11 -2.55 -11.48
C LEU A 284 15.08 -1.40 -11.75
N SER A 285 16.00 -1.08 -10.82
CA SER A 285 16.98 0.00 -11.03
C SER A 285 17.89 -0.24 -12.23
N ARG A 286 18.08 -1.51 -12.63
CA ARG A 286 18.82 -1.85 -13.86
C ARG A 286 18.03 -1.59 -15.14
N MET A 287 16.70 -1.49 -15.04
CA MET A 287 15.79 -1.26 -16.17
C MET A 287 15.38 0.21 -16.30
N VAL A 288 15.67 1.03 -15.29
CA VAL A 288 15.31 2.45 -15.26
C VAL A 288 16.33 3.25 -16.07
N TYR A 289 15.84 4.00 -17.05
CA TYR A 289 16.61 4.97 -17.80
C TYR A 289 16.60 6.32 -17.07
N TYR A 290 17.75 6.78 -16.62
CA TYR A 290 17.92 8.16 -16.16
C TYR A 290 18.35 9.02 -17.35
N TYR A 291 17.55 10.03 -17.64
CA TYR A 291 17.89 11.04 -18.65
C TYR A 291 18.67 12.15 -17.94
N ASP A 292 20.00 12.18 -18.15
CA ASP A 292 20.87 13.26 -17.71
C ASP A 292 20.80 14.46 -18.65
#